data_ec1a1a9ce2e345a7f3c23352c2e2c684
#
_entry.id   ec1a1a9ce2e345a7f3c23352c2e2c684
#
_cell.length_a   1.000
_cell.length_b   1.000
_cell.length_c   1.000
_cell.angle_alpha   90.00
_cell.angle_beta   90.00
_cell.angle_gamma   90.00
#
_symmetry.space_group_name_H-M   'P 1'
#
loop_
_entity.id
_entity.type
_entity.pdbx_description
1 polymer ?
#
loop_
_entity_poly.entity_id
_entity_poly.type
_entity_poly.pdbx_seq_one_letter_code
_entity_poly.pdbx_strand_id
1 'polypeptide(L)'
;GEVPDGPDQVSSTDPFDTTHATLGWRYASLRTQFELSAGYEKDEYESSSLLDRDRKSFTASASRQLTPRLELRAQGSINNSDYDSANQDDDETQLGLYLSWNATGRFFVELEVEDFSRDSSNDLSEYDETRAFLRFAWRSSGGASGAR
;
A
#
# COMPACT_ATOMS: atom_id res chain seq x y z
N GLY A 1 -39.80 -5.07 -33.79
CA GLY A 1 -38.35 -4.82 -33.71
C GLY A 1 -37.87 -5.43 -32.41
N GLU A 2 -37.17 -6.58 -32.49
CA GLU A 2 -36.48 -7.19 -31.37
C GLU A 2 -35.28 -6.32 -31.02
N VAL A 3 -35.16 -5.96 -29.74
CA VAL A 3 -33.98 -5.34 -29.17
C VAL A 3 -32.95 -6.47 -29.00
N PRO A 4 -31.71 -6.37 -29.55
CA PRO A 4 -30.69 -7.38 -29.31
C PRO A 4 -30.30 -7.36 -27.85
N ASP A 5 -30.35 -8.54 -27.21
CA ASP A 5 -29.80 -8.79 -25.88
C ASP A 5 -28.33 -8.33 -25.85
N GLY A 6 -28.03 -7.47 -24.86
CA GLY A 6 -26.66 -7.08 -24.61
C GLY A 6 -25.83 -8.29 -24.16
N PRO A 7 -24.49 -8.20 -24.26
CA PRO A 7 -23.64 -9.32 -23.91
C PRO A 7 -23.88 -9.71 -22.44
N ASP A 8 -24.23 -11.00 -22.26
CA ASP A 8 -24.33 -11.62 -20.95
C ASP A 8 -23.05 -11.28 -20.16
N GLN A 9 -23.21 -10.49 -19.10
CA GLN A 9 -22.17 -10.38 -18.08
C GLN A 9 -22.12 -11.75 -17.40
N VAL A 10 -21.19 -12.57 -17.84
CA VAL A 10 -20.81 -13.76 -17.12
C VAL A 10 -20.11 -13.28 -15.84
N SER A 11 -20.89 -13.04 -14.81
CA SER A 11 -20.37 -12.98 -13.46
C SER A 11 -19.97 -14.40 -13.10
N SER A 12 -18.70 -14.75 -13.16
CA SER A 12 -18.24 -15.99 -12.60
C SER A 12 -18.44 -15.89 -11.08
N THR A 13 -19.48 -16.50 -10.58
CA THR A 13 -19.71 -16.75 -9.17
C THR A 13 -19.10 -18.12 -8.84
N ASP A 14 -17.84 -18.31 -9.15
CA ASP A 14 -17.14 -19.49 -8.65
C ASP A 14 -16.96 -19.30 -7.15
N PRO A 15 -17.49 -20.21 -6.33
CA PRO A 15 -17.24 -20.18 -4.91
C PRO A 15 -15.73 -20.36 -4.68
N PHE A 16 -15.17 -19.51 -3.84
CA PHE A 16 -13.78 -19.62 -3.41
C PHE A 16 -13.72 -19.49 -1.89
N ASP A 17 -12.80 -20.18 -1.29
CA ASP A 17 -12.49 -20.08 0.13
C ASP A 17 -11.23 -19.23 0.32
N THR A 18 -11.31 -18.22 1.18
CA THR A 18 -10.16 -17.41 1.56
C THR A 18 -9.81 -17.67 3.01
N THR A 19 -8.58 -18.08 3.25
CA THR A 19 -8.00 -18.17 4.58
C THR A 19 -6.99 -17.02 4.75
N HIS A 20 -7.14 -16.22 5.81
CA HIS A 20 -6.19 -15.16 6.12
C HIS A 20 -5.75 -15.17 7.57
N ALA A 21 -4.50 -14.84 7.81
CA ALA A 21 -3.92 -14.62 9.13
C ALA A 21 -3.05 -13.37 9.12
N THR A 22 -3.17 -12.57 10.17
CA THR A 22 -2.35 -11.35 10.31
C THR A 22 -1.78 -11.27 11.72
N LEU A 23 -0.49 -10.98 11.81
CA LEU A 23 0.21 -10.70 13.07
C LEU A 23 0.77 -9.30 13.01
N GLY A 24 0.50 -8.49 14.04
CA GLY A 24 0.98 -7.12 14.15
C GLY A 24 1.67 -6.85 15.48
N TRP A 25 2.70 -6.01 15.44
CA TRP A 25 3.37 -5.50 16.62
C TRP A 25 3.58 -3.99 16.49
N ARG A 26 3.30 -3.26 17.56
CA ARG A 26 3.46 -1.80 17.63
C ARG A 26 4.20 -1.41 18.90
N TYR A 27 5.17 -0.51 18.74
CA TYR A 27 5.82 0.20 19.81
C TYR A 27 5.60 1.70 19.62
N ALA A 28 5.25 2.40 20.70
CA ALA A 28 5.09 3.84 20.68
C ALA A 28 5.73 4.47 21.91
N SER A 29 6.51 5.52 21.71
CA SER A 29 7.04 6.40 22.72
C SER A 29 6.67 7.85 22.40
N LEU A 30 7.09 8.81 23.24
CA LEU A 30 6.75 10.23 23.04
C LEU A 30 7.15 10.80 21.67
N ARG A 31 8.19 10.27 21.05
CA ARG A 31 8.75 10.80 19.80
C ARG A 31 9.02 9.74 18.73
N THR A 32 8.84 8.48 19.05
CA THR A 32 9.20 7.40 18.13
C THR A 32 8.10 6.35 18.11
N GLN A 33 7.73 5.91 16.94
CA GLN A 33 6.76 4.84 16.73
C GLN A 33 7.36 3.83 15.77
N PHE A 34 7.13 2.54 16.05
CA PHE A 34 7.46 1.42 15.17
C PHE A 34 6.22 0.56 15.03
N GLU A 35 6.00 0.08 13.83
CA GLU A 35 4.93 -0.85 13.53
C GLU A 35 5.44 -1.91 12.56
N LEU A 36 5.15 -3.16 12.89
CA LEU A 36 5.47 -4.32 12.08
C LEU A 36 4.18 -5.12 11.88
N SER A 37 3.93 -5.58 10.68
CA SER A 37 2.86 -6.52 10.42
C SER A 37 3.29 -7.58 9.43
N ALA A 38 2.80 -8.79 9.62
CA ALA A 38 2.97 -9.91 8.70
C ALA A 38 1.59 -10.50 8.41
N GLY A 39 1.31 -10.74 7.15
CA GLY A 39 0.06 -11.30 6.67
C GLY A 39 0.30 -12.54 5.83
N TYR A 40 -0.63 -13.48 5.92
CA TYR A 40 -0.74 -14.62 5.04
C TYR A 40 -2.18 -14.73 4.56
N GLU A 41 -2.35 -14.91 3.26
CA GLU A 41 -3.65 -15.10 2.62
C GLU A 41 -3.54 -16.24 1.60
N LYS A 42 -4.51 -17.15 1.64
CA LYS A 42 -4.64 -18.25 0.71
C LYS A 42 -6.03 -18.21 0.11
N ASP A 43 -6.09 -18.17 -1.22
CA ASP A 43 -7.32 -18.25 -2.00
C ASP A 43 -7.37 -19.61 -2.71
N GLU A 44 -8.41 -20.40 -2.44
CA GLU A 44 -8.66 -21.71 -3.06
C GLU A 44 -9.96 -21.63 -3.86
N TYR A 45 -9.92 -21.95 -5.15
CA TYR A 45 -11.08 -21.94 -6.05
C TYR A 45 -11.60 -23.36 -6.28
N GLU A 46 -12.89 -23.60 -6.02
CA GLU A 46 -13.50 -24.92 -6.14
C GLU A 46 -13.53 -25.48 -7.57
N SER A 47 -13.60 -24.63 -8.58
CA SER A 47 -13.75 -25.04 -9.97
C SER A 47 -12.45 -25.07 -10.77
N SER A 48 -11.40 -24.44 -10.28
CA SER A 48 -10.11 -24.34 -10.98
C SER A 48 -8.95 -24.10 -10.05
N SER A 49 -8.18 -25.13 -9.74
CA SER A 49 -6.89 -24.97 -9.03
C SER A 49 -5.88 -24.10 -9.78
N LEU A 50 -6.20 -23.71 -11.03
CA LEU A 50 -5.38 -22.79 -11.81
C LEU A 50 -5.39 -21.36 -11.28
N LEU A 51 -6.32 -21.03 -10.39
CA LEU A 51 -6.48 -19.71 -9.79
C LEU A 51 -6.08 -19.67 -8.32
N ASP A 52 -5.68 -20.82 -7.76
CA ASP A 52 -5.22 -20.90 -6.37
C ASP A 52 -3.97 -20.01 -6.20
N ARG A 53 -3.99 -19.20 -5.14
CA ARG A 53 -2.96 -18.22 -4.89
C ARG A 53 -2.62 -18.14 -3.41
N ASP A 54 -1.34 -18.20 -3.10
CA ASP A 54 -0.78 -17.92 -1.79
C ASP A 54 -0.14 -16.51 -1.80
N ARG A 55 -0.52 -15.66 -0.86
CA ARG A 55 0.07 -14.34 -0.69
C ARG A 55 0.67 -14.22 0.71
N LYS A 56 1.92 -13.77 0.77
CA LYS A 56 2.62 -13.42 2.00
C LYS A 56 2.96 -11.93 1.95
N SER A 57 2.66 -11.21 3.01
CA SER A 57 2.96 -9.80 3.11
C SER A 57 3.72 -9.49 4.38
N PHE A 58 4.66 -8.59 4.29
CA PHE A 58 5.36 -8.03 5.44
C PHE A 58 5.44 -6.52 5.29
N THR A 59 5.06 -5.79 6.33
CA THR A 59 5.12 -4.32 6.34
C THR A 59 5.84 -3.87 7.60
N ALA A 60 6.75 -2.91 7.45
CA ALA A 60 7.45 -2.26 8.54
C ALA A 60 7.34 -0.75 8.38
N SER A 61 7.05 -0.04 9.46
CA SER A 61 7.11 1.42 9.48
C SER A 61 7.79 1.92 10.74
N ALA A 62 8.49 3.04 10.59
CA ALA A 62 9.11 3.77 11.68
C ALA A 62 8.85 5.25 11.50
N SER A 63 8.44 5.95 12.55
CA SER A 63 8.39 7.41 12.54
C SER A 63 9.07 7.99 13.76
N ARG A 64 9.69 9.15 13.56
CA ARG A 64 10.35 9.88 14.63
C ARG A 64 10.15 11.37 14.49
N GLN A 65 9.67 11.97 15.56
CA GLN A 65 9.58 13.41 15.71
C GLN A 65 10.98 13.96 16.07
N LEU A 66 11.68 14.52 15.07
CA LEU A 66 13.02 15.09 15.24
C LEU A 66 12.96 16.39 16.04
N THR A 67 11.94 17.22 15.74
CA THR A 67 11.59 18.43 16.48
C THR A 67 10.06 18.51 16.60
N PRO A 68 9.48 19.42 17.40
CA PRO A 68 8.02 19.61 17.44
C PRO A 68 7.36 19.92 16.08
N ARG A 69 8.18 20.27 15.08
CA ARG A 69 7.71 20.67 13.74
C ARG A 69 8.24 19.81 12.61
N LEU A 70 9.16 18.89 12.89
CA LEU A 70 9.83 18.06 11.89
C LEU A 70 9.68 16.59 12.26
N GLU A 71 9.10 15.83 11.36
CA GLU A 71 8.94 14.38 11.48
C GLU A 71 9.61 13.67 10.30
N LEU A 72 10.32 12.61 10.62
CA LEU A 72 10.86 11.66 9.65
C LEU A 72 10.07 10.36 9.77
N ARG A 73 9.61 9.82 8.64
CA ARG A 73 8.96 8.52 8.54
C ARG A 73 9.62 7.68 7.48
N ALA A 74 9.84 6.43 7.78
CA ALA A 74 10.26 5.41 6.84
C ALA A 74 9.24 4.28 6.86
N GLN A 75 8.95 3.71 5.70
CA GLN A 75 8.10 2.53 5.58
C GLN A 75 8.63 1.59 4.51
N GLY A 76 8.34 0.31 4.66
CA GLY A 76 8.68 -0.70 3.67
C GLY A 76 7.64 -1.80 3.68
N SER A 77 7.37 -2.36 2.52
CA SER A 77 6.53 -3.55 2.37
C SER A 77 7.15 -4.51 1.37
N ILE A 78 6.97 -5.78 1.64
CA ILE A 78 7.33 -6.89 0.75
C ILE A 78 6.07 -7.73 0.61
N ASN A 79 5.67 -8.00 -0.63
CA ASN A 79 4.56 -8.88 -0.97
C ASN A 79 5.11 -9.96 -1.90
N ASN A 80 4.90 -11.21 -1.51
CA ASN A 80 5.22 -12.37 -2.32
C ASN A 80 3.90 -13.06 -2.68
N SER A 81 3.71 -13.37 -3.96
CA SER A 81 2.51 -14.02 -4.48
C SER A 81 2.92 -15.22 -5.32
N ASP A 82 2.56 -16.40 -4.85
CA ASP A 82 2.80 -17.67 -5.51
C ASP A 82 1.51 -18.15 -6.18
N TYR A 83 1.56 -18.50 -7.45
CA TYR A 83 0.44 -19.05 -8.22
C TYR A 83 0.71 -20.52 -8.56
N ASP A 84 -0.03 -21.44 -7.95
CA ASP A 84 0.22 -22.91 -8.03
C ASP A 84 0.26 -23.47 -9.45
N SER A 85 -0.50 -22.87 -10.36
CA SER A 85 -0.67 -23.44 -11.71
C SER A 85 0.24 -22.87 -12.78
N ALA A 86 0.73 -21.67 -12.60
CA ALA A 86 1.50 -20.96 -13.63
C ALA A 86 3.01 -21.09 -13.42
N ASN A 87 3.46 -21.68 -12.30
CA ASN A 87 4.84 -21.61 -11.84
C ASN A 87 5.34 -20.15 -11.90
N GLN A 88 4.43 -19.23 -11.54
CA GLN A 88 4.65 -17.79 -11.57
C GLN A 88 4.76 -17.29 -10.14
N ASP A 89 5.89 -16.68 -9.84
CA ASP A 89 6.18 -16.03 -8.59
C ASP A 89 6.31 -14.53 -8.86
N ASP A 90 5.61 -13.72 -8.09
CA ASP A 90 5.69 -12.27 -8.14
C ASP A 90 6.14 -11.74 -6.77
N ASP A 91 7.28 -11.06 -6.75
CA ASP A 91 7.83 -10.37 -5.59
C ASP A 91 7.74 -8.86 -5.77
N GLU A 92 7.01 -8.18 -4.89
CA GLU A 92 6.90 -6.74 -4.89
C GLU A 92 7.55 -6.17 -3.63
N THR A 93 8.47 -5.23 -3.81
CA THR A 93 9.11 -4.49 -2.73
C THR A 93 8.84 -3.00 -2.89
N GLN A 94 8.38 -2.35 -1.83
CA GLN A 94 8.19 -0.91 -1.80
C GLN A 94 8.91 -0.33 -0.57
N LEU A 95 9.69 0.70 -0.78
CA LEU A 95 10.35 1.48 0.26
C LEU A 95 9.95 2.94 0.14
N GLY A 96 9.63 3.59 1.26
CA GLY A 96 9.25 5.01 1.29
C GLY A 96 9.97 5.74 2.41
N LEU A 97 10.43 6.95 2.12
CA LEU A 97 11.01 7.88 3.08
C LEU A 97 10.30 9.22 2.97
N TYR A 98 9.80 9.73 4.10
CA TYR A 98 9.00 10.93 4.17
C TYR A 98 9.59 11.88 5.20
N LEU A 99 9.79 13.13 4.82
CA LEU A 99 10.21 14.20 5.71
C LEU A 99 9.11 15.26 5.73
N SER A 100 8.42 15.40 6.84
CA SER A 100 7.31 16.34 7.00
C SER A 100 7.72 17.48 7.90
N TRP A 101 7.60 18.73 7.41
CA TRP A 101 7.96 19.94 8.13
C TRP A 101 6.77 20.90 8.23
N ASN A 102 6.33 21.18 9.44
CA ASN A 102 5.35 22.19 9.74
C ASN A 102 6.06 23.51 10.12
N ALA A 103 6.41 24.31 9.13
CA ALA A 103 7.21 25.53 9.32
C ALA A 103 6.51 26.56 10.22
N THR A 104 5.19 26.73 10.00
CA THR A 104 4.41 27.68 10.78
C THR A 104 3.02 27.15 10.99
N GLY A 105 2.37 26.76 11.80
CA GLY A 105 1.00 26.21 11.88
C GLY A 105 0.08 26.37 10.64
N ARG A 106 0.50 27.10 9.63
CA ARG A 106 -0.21 27.36 8.36
C ARG A 106 0.53 26.83 7.14
N PHE A 107 1.82 26.62 7.21
CA PHE A 107 2.65 26.17 6.09
C PHE A 107 3.29 24.83 6.38
N PHE A 108 2.98 23.87 5.53
CA PHE A 108 3.44 22.50 5.61
C PHE A 108 4.22 22.15 4.34
N VAL A 109 5.36 21.48 4.51
CA VAL A 109 6.18 20.96 3.42
C VAL A 109 6.41 19.47 3.69
N GLU A 110 6.25 18.65 2.67
CA GLU A 110 6.57 17.24 2.71
C GLU A 110 7.45 16.87 1.53
N LEU A 111 8.58 16.25 1.83
CA LEU A 111 9.42 15.57 0.85
C LEU A 111 9.18 14.07 0.99
N GLU A 112 8.93 13.42 -0.12
CA GLU A 112 8.64 12.01 -0.24
C GLU A 112 9.57 11.41 -1.28
N VAL A 113 10.22 10.29 -0.93
CA VAL A 113 11.00 9.49 -1.88
C VAL A 113 10.51 8.06 -1.73
N GLU A 114 10.10 7.47 -2.83
CA GLU A 114 9.62 6.10 -2.89
C GLU A 114 10.43 5.31 -3.92
N ASP A 115 10.75 4.10 -3.58
CA ASP A 115 11.36 3.11 -4.45
C ASP A 115 10.43 1.90 -4.53
N PHE A 116 10.13 1.48 -5.73
CA PHE A 116 9.26 0.36 -6.02
C PHE A 116 9.98 -0.60 -6.97
N SER A 117 10.05 -1.86 -6.58
CA SER A 117 10.64 -2.94 -7.37
C SER A 117 9.65 -4.09 -7.45
N ARG A 118 9.51 -4.64 -8.64
CA ARG A 118 8.75 -5.85 -8.89
C ARG A 118 9.58 -6.82 -9.71
N ASP A 119 9.88 -7.95 -9.08
CA ASP A 119 10.48 -9.11 -9.73
C ASP A 119 9.35 -10.11 -10.07
N SER A 120 9.32 -10.59 -11.28
CA SER A 120 8.33 -11.55 -11.76
C SER A 120 9.02 -12.65 -12.55
N SER A 121 8.54 -13.88 -12.43
CA SER A 121 8.98 -14.96 -13.32
C SER A 121 8.65 -14.71 -14.80
N ASN A 122 7.86 -13.67 -15.08
CA ASN A 122 7.59 -13.18 -16.42
C ASN A 122 8.35 -11.87 -16.65
N ASP A 123 9.43 -11.90 -17.44
CA ASP A 123 10.32 -10.76 -17.78
C ASP A 123 9.58 -9.49 -18.24
N LEU A 124 8.36 -9.63 -18.78
CA LEU A 124 7.55 -8.50 -19.24
C LEU A 124 6.87 -7.72 -18.11
N SER A 125 6.86 -8.28 -16.91
CA SER A 125 6.22 -7.69 -15.71
C SER A 125 7.23 -7.17 -14.69
N GLU A 126 8.52 -7.34 -14.97
CA GLU A 126 9.61 -6.84 -14.14
C GLU A 126 9.78 -5.33 -14.34
N TYR A 127 9.86 -4.56 -13.27
CA TYR A 127 10.18 -3.14 -13.33
C TYR A 127 10.68 -2.57 -12.01
N ASP A 128 11.54 -1.57 -12.12
CA ASP A 128 12.04 -0.77 -11.01
C ASP A 128 11.68 0.70 -11.24
N GLU A 129 11.19 1.37 -10.22
CA GLU A 129 10.84 2.77 -10.30
C GLU A 129 11.16 3.51 -9.00
N THR A 130 11.92 4.61 -9.10
CA THR A 130 12.14 5.54 -8.01
C THR A 130 11.38 6.83 -8.27
N ARG A 131 10.57 7.27 -7.32
CA ARG A 131 9.78 8.51 -7.38
C ARG A 131 10.18 9.46 -6.27
N ALA A 132 10.20 10.75 -6.57
CA ALA A 132 10.40 11.80 -5.58
C ALA A 132 9.30 12.87 -5.74
N PHE A 133 8.68 13.24 -4.63
CA PHE A 133 7.62 14.24 -4.60
C PHE A 133 7.96 15.32 -3.58
N LEU A 134 7.64 16.56 -3.94
CA LEU A 134 7.68 17.69 -3.02
C LEU A 134 6.29 18.30 -2.96
N ARG A 135 5.68 18.25 -1.78
CA ARG A 135 4.32 18.74 -1.56
C ARG A 135 4.34 19.97 -0.65
N PHE A 136 3.61 20.99 -1.05
CA PHE A 136 3.38 22.19 -0.26
C PHE A 136 1.90 22.33 0.07
N ALA A 137 1.59 22.63 1.31
CA ALA A 137 0.24 22.95 1.72
C ALA A 137 0.21 24.24 2.54
N TRP A 138 -0.74 25.13 2.20
CA TRP A 138 -1.00 26.35 2.92
C TRP A 138 -2.43 26.36 3.46
N ARG A 139 -2.59 26.62 4.76
CA ARG A 139 -3.90 26.84 5.37
C ARG A 139 -4.12 28.33 5.55
N SER A 140 -4.98 28.95 4.74
CA SER A 140 -5.46 30.28 5.03
C SER A 140 -6.32 30.23 6.30
N SER A 141 -6.13 31.15 7.25
CA SER A 141 -7.11 31.37 8.29
C SER A 141 -8.34 31.96 7.61
N GLY A 142 -9.31 31.10 7.25
CA GLY A 142 -10.62 31.57 6.84
C GLY A 142 -11.19 32.36 8.00
N GLY A 143 -11.29 33.65 7.85
CA GLY A 143 -12.00 34.50 8.79
C GLY A 143 -13.42 33.96 8.89
N ALA A 144 -13.81 33.52 10.07
CA ALA A 144 -15.21 33.42 10.40
C ALA A 144 -15.77 34.84 10.26
N SER A 145 -16.30 35.17 9.08
CA SER A 145 -17.12 36.34 8.87
C SER A 145 -18.37 36.10 9.73
N GLY A 146 -18.36 36.72 10.89
CA GLY A 146 -19.52 36.78 11.76
C GLY A 146 -20.67 37.43 10.98
N ALA A 147 -21.65 36.60 10.65
CA ALA A 147 -22.98 37.13 10.37
C ALA A 147 -23.55 37.66 11.69
N ARG A 148 -23.72 38.97 11.74
CA ARG A 148 -24.58 39.67 12.70
C ARG A 148 -26.03 39.60 12.22
#